data_bf806fa01db7b83dda7377e3541d69d4
#
_entry.id   bf806fa01db7b83dda7377e3541d69d4
#
_cell.length_a   1.000
_cell.length_b   1.000
_cell.length_c   1.000
_cell.angle_alpha   90.00
_cell.angle_beta   90.00
_cell.angle_gamma   90.00
#
_symmetry.space_group_name_H-M   'P 1'
#
loop_
_entity.id
_entity.type
_entity.pdbx_description
1 polymer ?
#
loop_
_entity_poly.entity_id
_entity_poly.type
_entity_poly.pdbx_seq_one_letter_code
_entity_poly.pdbx_strand_id
1 'polypeptide(L)'
;MTWHGHRTLKANWFLEFGEGARLIKVYPDSTIEELSRDFHSACDPAISFDASHVLFAGKKTPGDDWNIYEMDINGSNVRRITNGIGNCRSPDYQAMLYTIISPQPWYQLTFVSVAKNISDDYGAGATANLYSCKLDGSEVRRLTYNLTDNMDPFIMSDGRLLFSSRHSSSLNPELSGRISLFGINIDGTDYAVYAEKGERFKRMPCITTKGLVIFIESDQLGADGAGSIGCTLLRRPLRSYRAITKESDGLFLWPSALADCGILVSRRSRDNTDTYGVYRLDPSSGQLELIFDSPDYHDVQAKAVYPRAEPDGRSSVVTEKDPDGRLYCLDVYISDLDNPKWMPRGTIKRLRVLEGCPDIHSSGGAKVPAGLCDGNTPVVQRRILGEIDVESDGSFNIEIPANTPIELQTLDADGMALRSCGWIWARNHEPRGCIGCHEDGELTPENVLVKAVTHPSIKLNLPAEQRRTVDFRRDVMPIILKKCIQCHNKADSTFRIADDSSTDADVAAIYKNLLVAGSRPGDKKYIYPGRARTSPLIWHIFGRNTSRPWDDTFSQQRVLLMPPAEGRALTPDEKRTFVEWIDMGALWDGIPDKDNLQSKGDNGGSNR
;
A
#
# COMPACT_ATOMS: atom_id res chain seq x y z
N MET A 1 16.92 -22.57 2.61
CA MET A 1 15.83 -23.07 1.76
C MET A 1 16.40 -23.43 0.40
N THR A 2 16.09 -24.57 -0.15
CA THR A 2 16.46 -25.01 -1.51
C THR A 2 15.21 -25.16 -2.36
N TRP A 3 15.21 -24.68 -3.60
CA TRP A 3 14.03 -24.62 -4.45
C TRP A 3 14.35 -24.88 -5.93
N HIS A 4 13.50 -25.68 -6.60
CA HIS A 4 13.50 -25.89 -8.04
C HIS A 4 12.46 -24.99 -8.70
N GLY A 5 12.82 -23.92 -9.37
CA GLY A 5 11.82 -23.09 -10.01
C GLY A 5 12.34 -22.26 -11.18
N HIS A 6 11.99 -22.68 -12.38
CA HIS A 6 12.00 -21.85 -13.57
C HIS A 6 10.55 -21.47 -13.90
N ARG A 7 10.00 -20.43 -13.30
CA ARG A 7 8.69 -19.89 -13.75
C ARG A 7 8.71 -18.37 -13.68
N THR A 8 8.30 -17.75 -14.76
CA THR A 8 7.91 -16.35 -14.81
C THR A 8 6.76 -16.14 -13.83
N LEU A 9 7.02 -15.41 -12.76
CA LEU A 9 6.03 -15.15 -11.70
C LEU A 9 4.97 -14.18 -12.24
N LYS A 10 3.71 -14.57 -12.14
CA LYS A 10 2.55 -13.73 -12.43
C LYS A 10 2.26 -12.80 -11.24
N ALA A 11 1.23 -11.99 -11.32
CA ALA A 11 0.83 -10.98 -10.34
C ALA A 11 0.79 -11.46 -8.86
N ASN A 12 0.67 -12.77 -8.59
CA ASN A 12 0.67 -13.38 -7.26
C ASN A 12 1.98 -14.14 -6.94
N TRP A 13 3.12 -13.72 -7.47
CA TRP A 13 4.42 -14.36 -7.28
C TRP A 13 4.74 -14.69 -5.82
N PHE A 14 4.30 -13.86 -4.88
CA PHE A 14 4.50 -14.05 -3.45
C PHE A 14 3.90 -15.38 -2.93
N LEU A 15 2.79 -15.84 -3.50
CA LEU A 15 2.15 -17.10 -3.13
C LEU A 15 2.74 -18.32 -3.88
N GLU A 16 3.23 -18.10 -5.09
CA GLU A 16 3.83 -19.17 -5.92
C GLU A 16 5.29 -19.45 -5.54
N PHE A 17 5.96 -18.46 -4.94
CA PHE A 17 7.34 -18.60 -4.50
C PHE A 17 7.45 -19.65 -3.38
N GLY A 18 8.42 -20.56 -3.51
CA GLY A 18 8.67 -21.60 -2.52
C GLY A 18 7.83 -22.88 -2.68
N GLU A 19 6.98 -22.97 -3.71
CA GLU A 19 6.27 -24.21 -4.00
C GLU A 19 7.27 -25.36 -4.30
N GLY A 20 7.17 -26.46 -3.54
CA GLY A 20 8.14 -27.55 -3.60
C GLY A 20 9.46 -27.32 -2.87
N ALA A 21 9.64 -26.16 -2.21
CA ALA A 21 10.85 -25.85 -1.46
C ALA A 21 11.01 -26.67 -0.18
N ARG A 22 12.27 -26.81 0.26
CA ARG A 22 12.65 -27.52 1.49
C ARG A 22 13.46 -26.63 2.42
N LEU A 23 13.26 -26.78 3.71
CA LEU A 23 14.13 -26.23 4.73
C LEU A 23 15.27 -27.19 5.00
N ILE A 24 16.49 -26.71 4.85
CA ILE A 24 17.71 -27.44 5.18
C ILE A 24 18.51 -26.71 6.24
N LYS A 25 19.20 -27.44 7.08
CA LYS A 25 20.21 -26.95 8.00
C LYS A 25 21.58 -27.36 7.48
N VAL A 26 22.45 -26.37 7.29
CA VAL A 26 23.82 -26.57 6.84
C VAL A 26 24.74 -26.37 8.02
N TYR A 27 25.58 -27.35 8.32
CA TYR A 27 26.56 -27.30 9.38
C TYR A 27 27.90 -26.72 8.90
N PRO A 28 28.79 -26.26 9.79
CA PRO A 28 30.11 -25.72 9.41
C PRO A 28 30.99 -26.67 8.61
N ASP A 29 30.78 -27.97 8.75
CA ASP A 29 31.47 -29.02 8.00
C ASP A 29 30.81 -29.32 6.65
N SER A 30 29.85 -28.49 6.22
CA SER A 30 29.04 -28.65 5.02
C SER A 30 28.07 -29.86 5.04
N THR A 31 27.88 -30.51 6.18
CA THR A 31 26.83 -31.54 6.35
C THR A 31 25.46 -30.87 6.23
N ILE A 32 24.53 -31.52 5.53
CA ILE A 32 23.17 -31.05 5.29
C ILE A 32 22.18 -31.94 6.02
N GLU A 33 21.24 -31.31 6.73
CA GLU A 33 20.09 -31.95 7.35
C GLU A 33 18.79 -31.33 6.82
N GLU A 34 17.89 -32.12 6.27
CA GLU A 34 16.57 -31.70 5.83
C GLU A 34 15.61 -31.66 7.03
N LEU A 35 15.04 -30.46 7.34
CA LEU A 35 14.16 -30.25 8.48
C LEU A 35 12.67 -30.42 8.12
N SER A 36 12.28 -30.27 6.87
CA SER A 36 10.87 -30.20 6.42
C SER A 36 10.38 -31.41 5.64
N ARG A 37 10.88 -32.60 5.93
CA ARG A 37 10.59 -33.86 5.17
C ARG A 37 9.10 -34.17 5.02
N ASP A 38 8.30 -33.82 6.04
CA ASP A 38 6.86 -34.13 6.07
C ASP A 38 6.00 -33.04 5.41
N PHE A 39 6.63 -32.08 4.71
CA PHE A 39 5.95 -31.00 4.02
C PHE A 39 6.09 -31.14 2.51
N HIS A 40 5.03 -30.81 1.79
CA HIS A 40 5.11 -30.61 0.34
C HIS A 40 5.95 -29.38 0.02
N SER A 41 5.76 -28.30 0.77
CA SER A 41 6.51 -27.05 0.61
C SER A 41 6.80 -26.41 1.96
N ALA A 42 8.02 -25.90 2.14
CA ALA A 42 8.42 -25.15 3.34
C ALA A 42 9.40 -24.02 2.98
N CYS A 43 9.10 -22.79 3.43
CA CYS A 43 9.87 -21.59 3.11
C CYS A 43 9.74 -20.53 4.22
N ASP A 44 10.35 -19.37 4.03
CA ASP A 44 10.32 -18.22 4.93
C ASP A 44 10.76 -18.54 6.37
N PRO A 45 11.97 -19.09 6.59
CA PRO A 45 12.42 -19.42 7.94
C PRO A 45 12.73 -18.17 8.77
N ALA A 46 12.29 -18.17 10.03
CA ALA A 46 12.66 -17.18 11.04
C ALA A 46 13.11 -17.87 12.33
N ILE A 47 14.28 -17.53 12.83
CA ILE A 47 14.89 -18.16 14.00
C ILE A 47 14.45 -17.42 15.27
N SER A 48 14.09 -18.14 16.33
CA SER A 48 13.80 -17.54 17.65
C SER A 48 15.00 -16.80 18.24
N PHE A 49 14.75 -15.89 19.18
CA PHE A 49 15.84 -15.07 19.77
C PHE A 49 16.86 -15.92 20.56
N ASP A 50 16.41 -16.99 21.17
CA ASP A 50 17.26 -17.99 21.86
C ASP A 50 17.90 -19.04 20.93
N ALA A 51 17.58 -18.99 19.62
CA ALA A 51 18.01 -19.95 18.60
C ALA A 51 17.54 -21.40 18.83
N SER A 52 16.49 -21.62 19.61
CA SER A 52 15.98 -22.95 19.92
C SER A 52 14.87 -23.41 18.95
N HIS A 53 14.16 -22.48 18.31
CA HIS A 53 13.02 -22.76 17.44
C HIS A 53 13.15 -22.06 16.07
N VAL A 54 12.39 -22.54 15.10
CA VAL A 54 12.22 -21.91 13.79
C VAL A 54 10.75 -21.83 13.42
N LEU A 55 10.28 -20.60 13.09
CA LEU A 55 9.01 -20.37 12.40
C LEU A 55 9.24 -20.54 10.89
N PHE A 56 8.23 -21.03 10.20
CA PHE A 56 8.27 -21.13 8.74
C PHE A 56 6.86 -21.17 8.14
N ALA A 57 6.75 -20.80 6.86
CA ALA A 57 5.54 -21.04 6.09
C ALA A 57 5.58 -22.44 5.46
N GLY A 58 4.50 -23.20 5.60
CA GLY A 58 4.45 -24.59 5.13
C GLY A 58 3.12 -25.00 4.53
N LYS A 59 3.19 -25.98 3.62
CA LYS A 59 2.06 -26.75 3.09
C LYS A 59 2.33 -28.23 3.30
N LYS A 60 1.36 -28.96 3.83
CA LYS A 60 1.47 -30.44 3.96
C LYS A 60 1.19 -31.14 2.63
N THR A 61 0.23 -30.61 1.84
CA THR A 61 -0.12 -31.11 0.50
C THR A 61 -0.13 -29.96 -0.53
N PRO A 62 -0.04 -30.24 -1.84
CA PRO A 62 -0.07 -29.20 -2.88
C PRO A 62 -1.31 -28.29 -2.87
N GLY A 63 -2.45 -28.84 -2.43
CA GLY A 63 -3.74 -28.13 -2.41
C GLY A 63 -3.97 -27.27 -1.16
N ASP A 64 -3.08 -27.37 -0.16
CA ASP A 64 -3.25 -26.62 1.09
C ASP A 64 -3.00 -25.12 0.89
N ASP A 65 -3.65 -24.30 1.71
CA ASP A 65 -3.23 -22.91 1.90
C ASP A 65 -1.90 -22.90 2.70
N TRP A 66 -1.06 -21.91 2.46
CA TRP A 66 0.13 -21.68 3.26
C TRP A 66 -0.26 -21.37 4.70
N ASN A 67 0.41 -22.01 5.65
CA ASN A 67 0.21 -21.75 7.08
C ASN A 67 1.55 -21.59 7.77
N ILE A 68 1.55 -20.87 8.89
CA ILE A 68 2.72 -20.74 9.74
C ILE A 68 2.81 -21.92 10.66
N TYR A 69 3.98 -22.50 10.72
CA TYR A 69 4.39 -23.58 11.61
C TYR A 69 5.59 -23.15 12.44
N GLU A 70 5.76 -23.82 13.56
CA GLU A 70 6.96 -23.74 14.38
C GLU A 70 7.49 -25.15 14.64
N MET A 71 8.79 -25.30 14.74
CA MET A 71 9.47 -26.54 15.14
C MET A 71 10.72 -26.20 15.92
N ASP A 72 11.26 -27.17 16.66
CA ASP A 72 12.59 -27.04 17.24
C ASP A 72 13.65 -26.93 16.15
N ILE A 73 14.81 -26.36 16.47
CA ILE A 73 15.91 -26.16 15.52
C ILE A 73 16.51 -27.46 14.97
N ASN A 74 16.16 -28.60 15.56
CA ASN A 74 16.53 -29.96 15.09
C ASN A 74 15.42 -30.61 14.25
N GLY A 75 14.36 -29.89 13.90
CA GLY A 75 13.24 -30.39 13.10
C GLY A 75 12.16 -31.15 13.87
N SER A 76 12.31 -31.35 15.19
CA SER A 76 11.30 -32.01 16.03
C SER A 76 10.19 -31.04 16.50
N ASN A 77 9.16 -31.59 17.16
CA ASN A 77 8.07 -30.86 17.82
C ASN A 77 7.32 -29.86 16.89
N VAL A 78 7.08 -30.27 15.65
CA VAL A 78 6.38 -29.47 14.65
C VAL A 78 4.95 -29.18 15.07
N ARG A 79 4.57 -27.90 15.20
CA ARG A 79 3.21 -27.48 15.48
C ARG A 79 2.72 -26.40 14.49
N ARG A 80 1.44 -26.44 14.17
CA ARG A 80 0.79 -25.43 13.32
C ARG A 80 0.36 -24.26 14.18
N ILE A 81 0.66 -23.03 13.76
CA ILE A 81 0.29 -21.78 14.45
C ILE A 81 -0.99 -21.19 13.83
N THR A 82 -1.03 -21.02 12.51
CA THR A 82 -2.18 -20.37 11.84
C THR A 82 -3.14 -21.40 11.26
N ASN A 83 -4.45 -21.07 11.29
CA ASN A 83 -5.50 -21.91 10.75
C ASN A 83 -6.68 -21.08 10.26
N GLY A 84 -7.08 -21.23 8.96
CA GLY A 84 -8.27 -20.58 8.40
C GLY A 84 -8.18 -19.08 8.19
N ILE A 85 -6.97 -18.50 8.18
CA ILE A 85 -6.72 -17.06 8.04
C ILE A 85 -6.37 -16.67 6.58
N GLY A 86 -6.41 -17.62 5.64
CA GLY A 86 -5.93 -17.47 4.27
C GLY A 86 -4.51 -17.98 4.12
N ASN A 87 -3.82 -17.55 3.06
CA ASN A 87 -2.43 -17.93 2.81
C ASN A 87 -1.48 -17.08 3.68
N CYS A 88 -0.86 -17.71 4.67
CA CYS A 88 0.05 -17.07 5.63
C CYS A 88 1.51 -17.31 5.25
N ARG A 89 2.31 -16.23 5.15
CA ARG A 89 3.70 -16.24 4.70
C ARG A 89 4.57 -15.31 5.55
N SER A 90 5.88 -15.41 5.38
CA SER A 90 6.89 -14.51 5.96
C SER A 90 6.71 -14.28 7.47
N PRO A 91 6.72 -15.34 8.31
CA PRO A 91 6.63 -15.17 9.75
C PRO A 91 7.91 -14.56 10.31
N ASP A 92 7.77 -13.80 11.42
CA ASP A 92 8.90 -13.39 12.25
C ASP A 92 8.48 -13.32 13.72
N TYR A 93 9.39 -13.61 14.65
CA TYR A 93 9.16 -13.41 16.07
C TYR A 93 9.13 -11.93 16.38
N GLN A 94 8.19 -11.50 17.22
CA GLN A 94 8.05 -10.11 17.62
C GLN A 94 8.54 -9.84 19.03
N ALA A 95 8.68 -8.56 19.36
CA ALA A 95 8.86 -8.09 20.72
C ALA A 95 7.62 -8.38 21.59
N MET A 96 7.81 -8.31 22.90
CA MET A 96 6.71 -8.37 23.86
C MET A 96 5.76 -7.19 23.70
N LEU A 97 4.45 -7.45 23.75
CA LEU A 97 3.41 -6.43 23.79
C LEU A 97 2.75 -6.44 25.18
N TYR A 98 2.45 -5.25 25.69
CA TYR A 98 1.63 -5.07 26.89
C TYR A 98 0.70 -3.86 26.74
N THR A 99 -0.43 -3.90 27.43
CA THR A 99 -1.42 -2.83 27.40
C THR A 99 -1.71 -2.36 28.84
N ILE A 100 -2.30 -1.16 28.97
CA ILE A 100 -2.74 -0.65 30.28
C ILE A 100 -3.78 -1.58 30.91
N ILE A 101 -4.61 -2.24 30.11
CA ILE A 101 -5.68 -3.13 30.59
C ILE A 101 -5.14 -4.52 30.94
N SER A 102 -4.07 -4.95 30.27
CA SER A 102 -3.42 -6.24 30.51
C SER A 102 -1.95 -6.00 30.84
N PRO A 103 -1.59 -5.83 32.11
CA PRO A 103 -0.21 -5.54 32.52
C PRO A 103 0.73 -6.76 32.33
N GLN A 104 0.19 -7.94 32.08
CA GLN A 104 0.97 -9.12 31.75
C GLN A 104 1.41 -9.04 30.29
N PRO A 105 2.70 -8.87 29.99
CA PRO A 105 3.20 -8.87 28.61
C PRO A 105 3.04 -10.27 28.00
N TRP A 106 2.84 -10.33 26.70
CA TRP A 106 2.80 -11.58 25.96
C TRP A 106 3.71 -11.55 24.74
N TYR A 107 4.31 -12.69 24.46
CA TYR A 107 5.07 -12.89 23.23
C TYR A 107 4.14 -13.15 22.06
N GLN A 108 4.54 -12.64 20.90
CA GLN A 108 3.77 -12.76 19.67
C GLN A 108 4.68 -12.95 18.46
N LEU A 109 4.08 -13.29 17.35
CA LEU A 109 4.71 -13.34 16.05
C LEU A 109 3.91 -12.48 15.06
N THR A 110 4.60 -12.00 14.03
CA THR A 110 3.99 -11.36 12.87
C THR A 110 4.07 -12.27 11.65
N PHE A 111 3.14 -12.08 10.72
CA PHE A 111 3.14 -12.77 9.44
C PHE A 111 2.34 -11.97 8.42
N VAL A 112 2.53 -12.30 7.15
CA VAL A 112 1.72 -11.77 6.05
C VAL A 112 0.58 -12.73 5.79
N SER A 113 -0.65 -12.23 5.69
CA SER A 113 -1.79 -13.02 5.19
C SER A 113 -2.36 -12.38 3.93
N VAL A 114 -2.64 -13.23 2.93
CA VAL A 114 -3.32 -12.85 1.70
C VAL A 114 -4.76 -13.33 1.79
N ALA A 115 -5.67 -12.39 2.05
CA ALA A 115 -7.09 -12.68 2.15
C ALA A 115 -7.72 -12.79 0.76
N LYS A 116 -8.48 -13.87 0.53
CA LYS A 116 -9.09 -14.17 -0.78
C LYS A 116 -10.11 -13.11 -1.23
N ASN A 117 -10.61 -12.27 -0.33
CA ASN A 117 -11.77 -11.39 -0.55
C ASN A 117 -11.44 -9.88 -0.50
N ILE A 118 -10.19 -9.49 -0.38
CA ILE A 118 -9.79 -8.08 -0.34
C ILE A 118 -8.95 -7.81 -1.59
N SER A 119 -9.51 -7.07 -2.55
CA SER A 119 -8.79 -6.65 -3.74
C SER A 119 -7.87 -5.48 -3.45
N ASP A 120 -6.74 -5.43 -4.13
CA ASP A 120 -5.86 -4.28 -4.08
C ASP A 120 -6.46 -3.06 -4.82
N ASP A 121 -5.92 -1.87 -4.57
CA ASP A 121 -6.40 -0.62 -5.15
C ASP A 121 -6.31 -0.58 -6.70
N TYR A 122 -5.57 -1.48 -7.30
CA TYR A 122 -5.36 -1.55 -8.76
C TYR A 122 -6.01 -2.78 -9.42
N GLY A 123 -6.74 -3.59 -8.67
CA GLY A 123 -7.44 -4.78 -9.19
C GLY A 123 -6.51 -5.94 -9.57
N ALA A 124 -5.25 -5.93 -9.11
CA ALA A 124 -4.26 -6.95 -9.47
C ALA A 124 -4.44 -8.27 -8.71
N GLY A 125 -5.35 -8.36 -7.76
CA GLY A 125 -5.62 -9.58 -6.98
C GLY A 125 -5.90 -9.33 -5.51
N ALA A 126 -5.73 -10.34 -4.68
CA ALA A 126 -5.92 -10.27 -3.25
C ALA A 126 -4.76 -9.54 -2.56
N THR A 127 -5.08 -8.65 -1.62
CA THR A 127 -4.10 -7.81 -0.91
C THR A 127 -3.38 -8.59 0.18
N ALA A 128 -2.07 -8.48 0.22
CA ALA A 128 -1.21 -8.97 1.30
C ALA A 128 -1.20 -7.95 2.46
N ASN A 129 -1.50 -8.40 3.69
CA ASN A 129 -1.51 -7.55 4.88
C ASN A 129 -0.73 -8.19 6.02
N LEU A 130 -0.18 -7.33 6.90
CA LEU A 130 0.48 -7.79 8.12
C LEU A 130 -0.55 -8.14 9.19
N TYR A 131 -0.30 -9.25 9.85
CA TYR A 131 -1.05 -9.76 10.99
C TYR A 131 -0.09 -10.10 12.12
N SER A 132 -0.60 -10.14 13.34
CA SER A 132 0.07 -10.73 14.49
C SER A 132 -0.83 -11.72 15.21
N CYS A 133 -0.24 -12.63 15.97
CA CYS A 133 -0.93 -13.48 16.92
C CYS A 133 0.01 -13.85 18.07
N LYS A 134 -0.53 -14.39 19.17
CA LYS A 134 0.29 -15.00 20.21
C LYS A 134 1.04 -16.23 19.68
N LEU A 135 2.10 -16.66 20.36
CA LEU A 135 2.88 -17.82 19.95
C LEU A 135 2.05 -19.13 19.88
N ASP A 136 0.95 -19.22 20.61
CA ASP A 136 0.02 -20.35 20.55
C ASP A 136 -1.00 -20.27 19.40
N GLY A 137 -0.93 -19.20 18.57
CA GLY A 137 -1.84 -18.96 17.46
C GLY A 137 -3.14 -18.25 17.84
N SER A 138 -3.36 -17.95 19.12
CA SER A 138 -4.53 -17.19 19.59
C SER A 138 -4.38 -15.68 19.35
N GLU A 139 -5.47 -14.94 19.52
CA GLU A 139 -5.54 -13.48 19.39
C GLU A 139 -4.97 -12.93 18.07
N VAL A 140 -5.43 -13.49 16.96
CA VAL A 140 -5.04 -13.01 15.63
C VAL A 140 -5.56 -11.59 15.42
N ARG A 141 -4.66 -10.67 15.05
CA ARG A 141 -4.94 -9.24 14.83
C ARG A 141 -4.35 -8.79 13.51
N ARG A 142 -5.13 -8.04 12.74
CA ARG A 142 -4.62 -7.34 11.55
C ARG A 142 -3.87 -6.08 11.99
N LEU A 143 -2.72 -5.81 11.39
CA LEU A 143 -1.86 -4.66 11.71
C LEU A 143 -1.95 -3.54 10.66
N THR A 144 -2.10 -3.87 9.37
CA THR A 144 -2.14 -2.91 8.26
C THR A 144 -3.50 -2.88 7.60
N TYR A 145 -4.01 -1.68 7.30
CA TYR A 145 -5.36 -1.48 6.75
C TYR A 145 -5.38 -0.72 5.42
N ASN A 146 -4.23 -0.39 4.86
CA ASN A 146 -4.14 0.13 3.49
C ASN A 146 -4.62 -0.92 2.47
N LEU A 147 -4.98 -0.45 1.28
CA LEU A 147 -5.49 -1.27 0.17
C LEU A 147 -4.38 -1.63 -0.82
N THR A 148 -3.16 -1.79 -0.32
CA THR A 148 -1.99 -2.16 -1.11
C THR A 148 -1.22 -3.27 -0.39
N ASP A 149 -0.35 -3.97 -1.14
CA ASP A 149 0.43 -5.06 -0.57
C ASP A 149 1.42 -4.60 0.49
N ASN A 150 1.47 -5.34 1.61
CA ASN A 150 2.43 -5.20 2.69
C ASN A 150 3.14 -6.53 2.88
N MET A 151 4.46 -6.55 2.76
CA MET A 151 5.27 -7.75 2.66
C MET A 151 6.59 -7.60 3.41
N ASP A 152 7.32 -8.70 3.52
CA ASP A 152 8.70 -8.74 4.02
C ASP A 152 8.85 -8.09 5.43
N PRO A 153 8.03 -8.45 6.44
CA PRO A 153 8.17 -7.88 7.78
C PRO A 153 9.52 -8.24 8.40
N PHE A 154 10.09 -7.28 9.11
CA PHE A 154 11.33 -7.42 9.88
C PHE A 154 11.19 -6.70 11.22
N ILE A 155 11.53 -7.36 12.33
CA ILE A 155 11.50 -6.76 13.66
C ILE A 155 12.73 -5.89 13.91
N MET A 156 12.52 -4.65 14.31
CA MET A 156 13.58 -3.72 14.72
C MET A 156 13.94 -3.90 16.18
N SER A 157 15.16 -3.51 16.56
CA SER A 157 15.63 -3.60 17.96
C SER A 157 14.80 -2.78 18.96
N ASP A 158 14.14 -1.73 18.49
CA ASP A 158 13.23 -0.90 19.30
C ASP A 158 11.80 -1.45 19.37
N GLY A 159 11.58 -2.66 18.89
CA GLY A 159 10.30 -3.37 18.92
C GLY A 159 9.28 -2.95 17.87
N ARG A 160 9.62 -2.09 16.90
CA ARG A 160 8.76 -1.77 15.75
C ARG A 160 9.00 -2.78 14.62
N LEU A 161 8.07 -2.81 13.66
CA LEU A 161 8.20 -3.55 12.40
C LEU A 161 8.66 -2.62 11.29
N LEU A 162 9.61 -3.09 10.49
CA LEU A 162 9.96 -2.54 9.19
C LEU A 162 9.44 -3.50 8.12
N PHE A 163 8.86 -3.00 7.04
CA PHE A 163 8.28 -3.84 5.99
C PHE A 163 8.25 -3.14 4.64
N SER A 164 8.02 -3.91 3.59
CA SER A 164 7.83 -3.41 2.23
C SER A 164 6.35 -3.13 1.99
N SER A 165 6.01 -1.93 1.53
CA SER A 165 4.64 -1.57 1.18
C SER A 165 4.57 -0.92 -0.19
N ARG A 166 3.52 -1.28 -0.94
CA ARG A 166 3.25 -0.70 -2.24
C ARG A 166 2.61 0.69 -2.08
N HIS A 167 3.16 1.70 -2.74
CA HIS A 167 2.59 3.03 -2.74
C HIS A 167 1.33 3.10 -3.59
N SER A 168 0.31 3.76 -3.04
CA SER A 168 -0.85 4.21 -3.78
C SER A 168 -0.91 5.73 -3.68
N SER A 169 -0.87 6.42 -4.82
CA SER A 169 -1.06 7.87 -4.87
C SER A 169 -1.74 8.23 -6.17
N SER A 170 -2.94 8.79 -6.06
CA SER A 170 -3.69 9.30 -7.21
C SER A 170 -3.09 10.59 -7.78
N LEU A 171 -2.42 11.40 -6.96
CA LEU A 171 -1.84 12.68 -7.37
C LEU A 171 -0.38 12.59 -7.83
N ASN A 172 0.29 11.49 -7.57
CA ASN A 172 1.64 11.26 -8.03
C ASN A 172 1.77 9.90 -8.72
N PRO A 173 1.33 9.79 -9.99
CA PRO A 173 1.25 8.51 -10.70
C PRO A 173 2.61 7.86 -10.93
N GLU A 174 3.70 8.63 -10.93
CA GLU A 174 5.06 8.10 -11.08
C GLU A 174 5.47 7.22 -9.90
N LEU A 175 4.90 7.50 -8.71
CA LEU A 175 5.09 6.70 -7.51
C LEU A 175 4.04 5.60 -7.35
N SER A 176 2.99 5.63 -8.16
CA SER A 176 1.92 4.64 -8.09
C SER A 176 2.43 3.23 -8.41
N GLY A 177 2.12 2.28 -7.54
CA GLY A 177 2.54 0.89 -7.68
C GLY A 177 4.00 0.62 -7.26
N ARG A 178 4.78 1.62 -6.88
CA ARG A 178 6.14 1.41 -6.37
C ARG A 178 6.12 0.87 -4.96
N ILE A 179 7.11 0.04 -4.65
CA ILE A 179 7.28 -0.54 -3.31
C ILE A 179 8.39 0.20 -2.61
N SER A 180 8.14 0.62 -1.37
CA SER A 180 9.11 1.27 -0.51
C SER A 180 9.07 0.68 0.91
N LEU A 181 9.96 1.13 1.79
CA LEU A 181 10.02 0.66 3.16
C LEU A 181 9.20 1.56 4.09
N PHE A 182 8.42 0.92 4.95
CA PHE A 182 7.59 1.56 5.97
C PHE A 182 7.83 0.94 7.33
N GLY A 183 7.67 1.76 8.37
CA GLY A 183 7.69 1.33 9.76
C GLY A 183 6.31 1.36 10.38
N ILE A 184 6.07 0.50 11.38
CA ILE A 184 4.83 0.44 12.14
C ILE A 184 5.09 -0.12 13.53
N ASN A 185 4.35 0.30 14.53
CA ASN A 185 4.35 -0.37 15.82
C ASN A 185 3.72 -1.77 15.73
N ILE A 186 4.12 -2.68 16.61
CA ILE A 186 3.63 -4.08 16.61
C ILE A 186 2.14 -4.23 16.95
N ASP A 187 1.46 -3.16 17.32
CA ASP A 187 0.01 -3.09 17.49
C ASP A 187 -0.72 -2.45 16.29
N GLY A 188 0.01 -2.10 15.23
CA GLY A 188 -0.54 -1.51 14.01
C GLY A 188 -0.68 0.01 14.05
N THR A 189 -0.16 0.69 15.07
CA THR A 189 -0.14 2.16 15.17
C THR A 189 1.10 2.77 14.52
N ASP A 190 1.08 4.08 14.26
CA ASP A 190 2.22 4.89 13.84
C ASP A 190 2.89 4.41 12.53
N TYR A 191 2.06 4.20 11.50
CA TYR A 191 2.54 3.87 10.16
C TYR A 191 3.27 5.07 9.54
N ALA A 192 4.55 4.89 9.19
CA ALA A 192 5.43 5.95 8.68
C ALA A 192 6.37 5.43 7.59
N VAL A 193 6.78 6.31 6.66
CA VAL A 193 7.77 5.99 5.63
C VAL A 193 9.17 5.82 6.25
N TYR A 194 9.95 4.86 5.74
CA TYR A 194 11.25 4.48 6.28
C TYR A 194 12.38 4.40 5.26
N ALA A 195 12.16 4.87 4.05
CA ALA A 195 13.21 4.97 3.03
C ALA A 195 13.00 6.20 2.16
N GLU A 196 14.10 6.68 1.58
CA GLU A 196 14.07 7.80 0.65
C GLU A 196 13.02 7.60 -0.45
N LYS A 197 12.31 8.67 -0.80
CA LYS A 197 11.44 8.73 -1.96
C LYS A 197 12.30 8.63 -3.22
N GLY A 198 12.48 7.41 -3.73
CA GLY A 198 13.23 7.16 -4.95
C GLY A 198 12.36 6.45 -5.97
N GLU A 199 12.80 6.48 -7.21
CA GLU A 199 12.13 5.79 -8.32
C GLU A 199 12.28 4.27 -8.25
N ARG A 200 13.23 3.74 -7.47
CA ARG A 200 13.53 2.31 -7.37
C ARG A 200 12.62 1.60 -6.37
N PHE A 201 12.19 0.39 -6.72
CA PHE A 201 11.52 -0.52 -5.79
C PHE A 201 12.46 -0.92 -4.67
N LYS A 202 12.00 -0.93 -3.41
CA LYS A 202 12.78 -1.33 -2.23
C LYS A 202 12.04 -2.43 -1.49
N ARG A 203 12.73 -3.56 -1.25
CA ARG A 203 12.13 -4.77 -0.68
C ARG A 203 13.07 -5.52 0.25
N MET A 204 12.50 -6.48 1.00
CA MET A 204 13.24 -7.45 1.82
C MET A 204 14.21 -6.76 2.79
N PRO A 205 13.73 -5.89 3.69
CA PRO A 205 14.61 -5.19 4.60
C PRO A 205 15.23 -6.12 5.64
N CYS A 206 16.46 -5.82 6.05
CA CYS A 206 17.05 -6.31 7.29
C CYS A 206 17.89 -5.21 7.96
N ILE A 207 18.16 -5.33 9.25
CA ILE A 207 18.93 -4.33 10.00
C ILE A 207 20.11 -4.99 10.69
N THR A 208 21.30 -4.44 10.48
CA THR A 208 22.52 -4.89 11.18
C THR A 208 22.52 -4.40 12.63
N THR A 209 23.32 -5.05 13.48
CA THR A 209 23.50 -4.63 14.89
C THR A 209 24.03 -3.20 15.05
N LYS A 210 24.64 -2.62 14.02
CA LYS A 210 25.08 -1.21 13.98
C LYS A 210 24.04 -0.24 13.44
N GLY A 211 22.81 -0.70 13.15
CA GLY A 211 21.72 0.15 12.69
C GLY A 211 21.81 0.55 11.21
N LEU A 212 22.43 -0.29 10.39
CA LEU A 212 22.37 -0.15 8.93
C LEU A 212 21.17 -0.95 8.43
N VAL A 213 20.22 -0.26 7.80
CA VAL A 213 19.05 -0.85 7.14
C VAL A 213 19.47 -1.24 5.73
N ILE A 214 19.45 -2.52 5.44
CA ILE A 214 19.79 -3.13 4.16
C ILE A 214 18.51 -3.53 3.45
N PHE A 215 18.45 -3.36 2.14
CA PHE A 215 17.30 -3.77 1.33
C PHE A 215 17.72 -4.11 -0.10
N ILE A 216 16.87 -4.86 -0.78
CA ILE A 216 16.97 -5.12 -2.20
C ILE A 216 16.30 -3.98 -2.96
N GLU A 217 16.96 -3.48 -4.01
CA GLU A 217 16.41 -2.42 -4.85
C GLU A 217 16.54 -2.72 -6.34
N SER A 218 15.55 -2.28 -7.13
CA SER A 218 15.55 -2.46 -8.59
C SER A 218 14.72 -1.38 -9.28
N ASP A 219 15.05 -1.07 -10.54
CA ASP A 219 14.28 -0.12 -11.35
C ASP A 219 12.96 -0.74 -11.84
N GLN A 220 12.94 -2.06 -11.98
CA GLN A 220 11.77 -2.85 -12.36
C GLN A 220 11.66 -4.06 -11.45
N LEU A 221 10.44 -4.43 -11.06
CA LEU A 221 10.20 -5.70 -10.39
C LEU A 221 10.40 -6.84 -11.38
N GLY A 222 11.55 -7.53 -11.25
CA GLY A 222 11.76 -8.82 -11.90
C GLY A 222 10.80 -9.88 -11.39
N ALA A 223 10.75 -11.01 -12.08
CA ALA A 223 9.85 -12.11 -11.75
C ALA A 223 10.02 -12.66 -10.32
N ASP A 224 11.23 -12.57 -9.76
CA ASP A 224 11.60 -13.03 -8.42
C ASP A 224 11.79 -11.88 -7.40
N GLY A 225 11.64 -10.63 -7.84
CA GLY A 225 11.87 -9.45 -7.01
C GLY A 225 13.33 -9.17 -6.68
N ALA A 226 14.26 -9.79 -7.41
CA ALA A 226 15.69 -9.62 -7.22
C ALA A 226 16.19 -8.25 -7.72
N GLY A 227 17.29 -7.80 -7.14
CA GLY A 227 17.89 -6.53 -7.48
C GLY A 227 19.32 -6.37 -6.94
N SER A 228 19.77 -5.12 -6.89
CA SER A 228 21.00 -4.72 -6.21
C SER A 228 20.73 -4.50 -4.71
N ILE A 229 21.78 -4.32 -3.93
CA ILE A 229 21.67 -4.05 -2.50
C ILE A 229 21.93 -2.57 -2.24
N GLY A 230 20.91 -1.92 -1.65
CA GLY A 230 21.00 -0.59 -1.09
C GLY A 230 20.98 -0.59 0.43
N CYS A 231 21.35 0.52 1.04
CA CYS A 231 21.22 0.71 2.46
C CYS A 231 20.94 2.14 2.86
N THR A 232 20.44 2.30 4.10
CA THR A 232 20.29 3.59 4.77
C THR A 232 20.58 3.42 6.26
N LEU A 233 20.77 4.51 7.00
CA LEU A 233 20.96 4.49 8.44
C LEU A 233 19.58 4.51 9.14
N LEU A 234 19.40 3.67 10.15
CA LEU A 234 18.18 3.60 10.95
C LEU A 234 17.76 4.96 11.55
N ARG A 235 18.74 5.80 11.93
CA ARG A 235 18.51 7.11 12.54
C ARG A 235 18.22 8.24 11.52
N ARG A 236 18.53 8.05 10.24
CA ARG A 236 18.32 9.02 9.16
C ARG A 236 17.90 8.31 7.87
N PRO A 237 16.79 7.57 7.90
CA PRO A 237 16.43 6.65 6.82
C PRO A 237 16.18 7.34 5.49
N LEU A 238 15.73 8.60 5.50
CA LEU A 238 15.36 9.33 4.29
C LEU A 238 16.51 10.12 3.65
N ARG A 239 17.66 10.24 4.33
CA ARG A 239 18.77 11.12 3.89
C ARG A 239 20.15 10.48 3.93
N SER A 240 20.23 9.17 4.12
CA SER A 240 21.51 8.46 4.26
C SER A 240 21.65 7.29 3.29
N TYR A 241 20.87 7.32 2.21
CA TYR A 241 20.93 6.27 1.19
C TYR A 241 22.35 6.10 0.61
N ARG A 242 22.72 4.83 0.43
CA ARG A 242 23.96 4.42 -0.23
C ARG A 242 23.74 3.07 -0.93
N ALA A 243 24.18 2.95 -2.19
CA ALA A 243 24.29 1.67 -2.85
C ALA A 243 25.47 0.86 -2.26
N ILE A 244 25.26 -0.41 -1.97
CA ILE A 244 26.31 -1.34 -1.54
C ILE A 244 26.87 -2.10 -2.74
N THR A 245 25.99 -2.62 -3.60
CA THR A 245 26.37 -3.38 -4.78
C THR A 245 26.03 -2.62 -6.07
N LYS A 246 26.73 -2.96 -7.13
CA LYS A 246 26.46 -2.47 -8.50
C LYS A 246 25.64 -3.52 -9.25
N GLU A 247 25.02 -3.10 -10.34
CA GLU A 247 24.28 -4.01 -11.21
C GLU A 247 25.16 -5.14 -11.78
N SER A 248 26.45 -4.86 -12.03
CA SER A 248 27.43 -5.85 -12.51
C SER A 248 27.72 -6.98 -11.51
N ASP A 249 27.41 -6.79 -10.23
CA ASP A 249 27.74 -7.76 -9.18
C ASP A 249 26.77 -8.94 -9.11
N GLY A 250 25.65 -8.85 -9.85
CA GLY A 250 24.64 -9.89 -9.97
C GLY A 250 23.25 -9.45 -9.50
N LEU A 251 22.41 -10.42 -9.22
CA LEU A 251 21.07 -10.26 -8.65
C LEU A 251 21.05 -10.84 -7.24
N PHE A 252 20.48 -10.09 -6.31
CA PHE A 252 20.47 -10.41 -4.88
C PHE A 252 19.05 -10.54 -4.35
N LEU A 253 18.89 -11.37 -3.31
CA LEU A 253 17.63 -11.62 -2.59
C LEU A 253 17.89 -11.87 -1.10
N TRP A 254 16.87 -11.60 -0.27
CA TRP A 254 16.75 -11.94 1.16
C TRP A 254 18.00 -11.69 1.99
N PRO A 255 18.45 -10.46 2.13
CA PRO A 255 19.53 -10.13 3.05
C PRO A 255 19.16 -10.51 4.48
N SER A 256 20.11 -11.05 5.23
CA SER A 256 19.96 -11.42 6.63
C SER A 256 21.22 -11.06 7.41
N ALA A 257 21.08 -10.22 8.43
CA ALA A 257 22.22 -9.70 9.20
C ALA A 257 22.88 -10.79 10.06
N LEU A 258 24.21 -10.73 10.13
CA LEU A 258 25.04 -11.53 11.02
C LEU A 258 25.46 -10.74 12.26
N ALA A 259 25.91 -11.45 13.31
CA ALA A 259 26.35 -10.83 14.57
C ALA A 259 27.52 -9.87 14.38
N ASP A 260 28.40 -10.14 13.45
CA ASP A 260 29.59 -9.34 13.11
C ASP A 260 29.33 -8.19 12.13
N CYS A 261 28.06 -7.90 11.84
CA CYS A 261 27.59 -6.93 10.86
C CYS A 261 27.82 -7.32 9.38
N GLY A 262 28.31 -8.52 9.08
CA GLY A 262 28.18 -9.11 7.77
C GLY A 262 26.73 -9.44 7.43
N ILE A 263 26.45 -9.77 6.19
CA ILE A 263 25.09 -10.04 5.71
C ILE A 263 25.13 -11.33 4.88
N LEU A 264 24.27 -12.29 5.21
CA LEU A 264 23.95 -13.39 4.31
C LEU A 264 23.02 -12.88 3.22
N VAL A 265 23.30 -13.22 1.96
CA VAL A 265 22.48 -12.88 0.81
C VAL A 265 22.41 -14.04 -0.15
N SER A 266 21.28 -14.22 -0.82
CA SER A 266 21.21 -15.11 -1.99
C SER A 266 21.62 -14.31 -3.23
N ARG A 267 22.56 -14.85 -4.02
CA ARG A 267 23.10 -14.15 -5.20
C ARG A 267 23.19 -15.10 -6.39
N ARG A 268 22.84 -14.62 -7.59
CA ARG A 268 23.10 -15.26 -8.88
C ARG A 268 23.58 -14.25 -9.92
N SER A 269 24.07 -14.73 -11.04
CA SER A 269 24.38 -13.89 -12.20
C SER A 269 23.12 -13.35 -12.89
N ARG A 270 23.27 -12.28 -13.67
CA ARG A 270 22.13 -11.66 -14.38
C ARG A 270 21.72 -12.39 -15.66
N ASP A 271 22.59 -13.18 -16.21
CA ASP A 271 22.35 -13.93 -17.44
C ASP A 271 21.47 -15.18 -17.27
N ASN A 272 21.04 -15.45 -16.03
CA ASN A 272 20.25 -16.63 -15.65
C ASN A 272 20.93 -17.99 -15.95
N THR A 273 22.25 -18.03 -16.00
CA THR A 273 23.01 -19.27 -16.28
C THR A 273 23.25 -20.11 -15.03
N ASP A 274 23.15 -19.50 -13.84
CA ASP A 274 23.39 -20.14 -12.54
C ASP A 274 22.15 -20.09 -11.64
N THR A 275 22.16 -20.92 -10.60
CA THR A 275 21.22 -20.90 -9.50
C THR A 275 21.61 -19.82 -8.47
N TYR A 276 20.72 -19.52 -7.52
CA TYR A 276 21.07 -18.70 -6.37
C TYR A 276 21.91 -19.51 -5.39
N GLY A 277 23.14 -19.05 -5.11
CA GLY A 277 23.94 -19.53 -3.97
C GLY A 277 23.87 -18.55 -2.79
N VAL A 278 24.23 -18.98 -1.61
CA VAL A 278 24.31 -18.18 -0.38
C VAL A 278 25.70 -17.59 -0.24
N TYR A 279 25.76 -16.27 -0.14
CA TYR A 279 27.00 -15.51 0.03
C TYR A 279 26.98 -14.72 1.33
N ARG A 280 28.18 -14.51 1.90
CA ARG A 280 28.42 -13.48 2.90
C ARG A 280 28.88 -12.21 2.20
N LEU A 281 28.19 -11.10 2.47
CA LEU A 281 28.52 -9.77 1.98
C LEU A 281 29.04 -8.91 3.13
N ASP A 282 30.19 -8.25 2.92
CA ASP A 282 30.63 -7.17 3.79
C ASP A 282 30.00 -5.84 3.32
N PRO A 283 29.09 -5.21 4.09
CA PRO A 283 28.40 -3.99 3.66
C PRO A 283 29.32 -2.77 3.58
N SER A 284 30.53 -2.81 4.14
CA SER A 284 31.49 -1.71 4.10
C SER A 284 32.34 -1.71 2.84
N SER A 285 32.76 -2.88 2.37
CA SER A 285 33.62 -3.07 1.21
C SER A 285 32.87 -3.53 -0.04
N GLY A 286 31.67 -4.11 0.11
CA GLY A 286 30.94 -4.78 -0.97
C GLY A 286 31.51 -6.16 -1.34
N GLN A 287 32.47 -6.68 -0.56
CA GLN A 287 33.12 -7.96 -0.85
C GLN A 287 32.16 -9.13 -0.59
N LEU A 288 32.13 -10.10 -1.51
CA LEU A 288 31.33 -11.30 -1.47
C LEU A 288 32.19 -12.54 -1.25
N GLU A 289 31.75 -13.42 -0.37
CA GLU A 289 32.33 -14.73 -0.09
C GLU A 289 31.24 -15.79 -0.22
N LEU A 290 31.47 -16.83 -1.03
CA LEU A 290 30.54 -17.94 -1.18
C LEU A 290 30.54 -18.78 0.11
N ILE A 291 29.36 -19.00 0.68
CA ILE A 291 29.17 -19.79 1.88
C ILE A 291 28.58 -21.17 1.54
N PHE A 292 27.57 -21.20 0.66
CA PHE A 292 26.92 -22.45 0.28
C PHE A 292 26.26 -22.33 -1.09
N ASP A 293 26.37 -23.38 -1.89
CA ASP A 293 25.78 -23.47 -3.23
C ASP A 293 25.46 -24.92 -3.57
N SER A 294 24.20 -25.18 -3.90
CA SER A 294 23.73 -26.45 -4.43
C SER A 294 23.52 -26.29 -5.93
N PRO A 295 24.32 -26.90 -6.79
CA PRO A 295 24.27 -26.62 -8.23
C PRO A 295 22.91 -26.90 -8.91
N ASP A 296 22.10 -27.77 -8.32
CA ASP A 296 20.79 -28.18 -8.86
C ASP A 296 19.61 -27.38 -8.29
N TYR A 297 19.84 -26.49 -7.32
CA TYR A 297 18.79 -25.80 -6.57
C TYR A 297 19.10 -24.30 -6.42
N HIS A 298 18.05 -23.51 -6.25
CA HIS A 298 18.20 -22.15 -5.76
C HIS A 298 18.29 -22.16 -4.23
N ASP A 299 19.41 -21.75 -3.67
CA ASP A 299 19.63 -21.61 -2.24
C ASP A 299 19.30 -20.20 -1.79
N VAL A 300 18.19 -20.06 -1.08
CA VAL A 300 17.59 -18.75 -0.76
C VAL A 300 17.14 -18.67 0.69
N GLN A 301 16.89 -17.44 1.18
CA GLN A 301 16.37 -17.18 2.52
C GLN A 301 17.24 -17.73 3.66
N ALA A 302 18.56 -17.66 3.51
CA ALA A 302 19.49 -18.13 4.52
C ALA A 302 19.38 -17.33 5.83
N LYS A 303 19.34 -18.03 6.96
CA LYS A 303 19.36 -17.47 8.32
C LYS A 303 20.47 -18.13 9.12
N ALA A 304 21.28 -17.32 9.81
CA ALA A 304 22.26 -17.85 10.73
C ALA A 304 21.58 -18.23 12.07
N VAL A 305 21.95 -19.40 12.58
CA VAL A 305 21.40 -19.94 13.85
C VAL A 305 22.35 -19.56 15.00
N TYR A 306 21.99 -18.52 15.74
CA TYR A 306 22.69 -18.10 16.96
C TYR A 306 21.75 -17.28 17.86
N PRO A 307 21.95 -17.30 19.18
CA PRO A 307 21.18 -16.48 20.10
C PRO A 307 21.41 -14.98 19.86
N ARG A 308 20.34 -14.20 19.88
CA ARG A 308 20.37 -12.75 19.69
C ARG A 308 19.54 -12.04 20.76
N ALA A 309 19.83 -10.77 21.02
CA ALA A 309 19.03 -9.99 21.95
C ALA A 309 17.58 -9.90 21.49
N GLU A 310 16.65 -10.05 22.42
CA GLU A 310 15.25 -9.74 22.16
C GLU A 310 15.08 -8.24 21.91
N PRO A 311 14.18 -7.83 21.01
CA PRO A 311 13.83 -6.43 20.85
C PRO A 311 13.18 -5.85 22.10
N ASP A 312 13.22 -4.53 22.22
CA ASP A 312 12.52 -3.82 23.30
C ASP A 312 11.01 -4.13 23.26
N GLY A 313 10.40 -4.34 24.42
CA GLY A 313 8.96 -4.49 24.54
C GLY A 313 8.22 -3.18 24.24
N ARG A 314 6.99 -3.28 23.73
CA ARG A 314 6.15 -2.12 23.35
C ARG A 314 4.87 -2.09 24.16
N SER A 315 4.48 -0.90 24.62
CA SER A 315 3.13 -0.67 25.12
C SER A 315 2.18 -0.30 23.99
N SER A 316 0.92 -0.71 24.11
CA SER A 316 -0.14 -0.35 23.16
C SER A 316 -1.13 0.63 23.77
N VAL A 317 -1.52 1.63 22.98
CA VAL A 317 -2.63 2.54 23.28
C VAL A 317 -3.96 2.05 22.68
N VAL A 318 -3.92 0.98 21.91
CA VAL A 318 -5.10 0.43 21.21
C VAL A 318 -6.11 -0.11 22.22
N THR A 319 -7.34 0.36 22.09
CA THR A 319 -8.48 -0.08 22.89
C THR A 319 -9.60 -0.49 21.93
N GLU A 320 -9.76 -1.78 21.66
CA GLU A 320 -10.72 -2.30 20.67
C GLU A 320 -12.19 -1.94 20.93
N LYS A 321 -12.49 -1.46 22.13
CA LYS A 321 -13.84 -0.97 22.50
C LYS A 321 -14.15 0.42 21.94
N ASP A 322 -13.11 1.21 21.59
CA ASP A 322 -13.29 2.51 20.96
C ASP A 322 -13.45 2.31 19.45
N PRO A 323 -14.56 2.71 18.82
CA PRO A 323 -14.76 2.52 17.38
C PRO A 323 -13.95 3.49 16.53
N ASP A 324 -13.41 4.55 17.11
CA ASP A 324 -12.77 5.64 16.40
C ASP A 324 -11.27 5.73 16.72
N GLY A 325 -10.50 6.27 15.78
CA GLY A 325 -9.15 6.77 15.98
C GLY A 325 -9.10 8.27 15.65
N ARG A 326 -8.04 8.95 16.07
CA ARG A 326 -7.87 10.38 15.86
C ARG A 326 -6.70 10.67 14.93
N LEU A 327 -6.92 11.54 13.94
CA LEU A 327 -5.88 12.11 13.10
C LEU A 327 -5.81 13.62 13.33
N TYR A 328 -4.59 14.14 13.54
CA TYR A 328 -4.36 15.59 13.58
C TYR A 328 -3.11 15.96 12.81
N CYS A 329 -3.09 17.18 12.28
CA CYS A 329 -1.94 17.74 11.58
C CYS A 329 -1.60 19.09 12.20
N LEU A 330 -0.32 19.34 12.39
CA LEU A 330 0.13 20.60 12.97
C LEU A 330 0.07 21.74 11.95
N ASP A 331 0.49 21.49 10.69
CA ASP A 331 0.45 22.50 9.64
C ASP A 331 0.50 21.85 8.25
N VAL A 332 -0.61 21.84 7.51
CA VAL A 332 -0.69 21.28 6.15
C VAL A 332 0.22 21.95 5.13
N TYR A 333 0.81 23.11 5.45
CA TYR A 333 1.74 23.82 4.57
C TYR A 333 3.19 23.37 4.74
N ILE A 334 3.52 22.62 5.78
CA ILE A 334 4.79 21.91 5.88
C ILE A 334 4.72 20.73 4.90
N SER A 335 5.55 20.76 3.87
CA SER A 335 5.51 19.77 2.79
C SER A 335 6.88 19.57 2.15
N ASP A 336 6.99 18.53 1.32
CA ASP A 336 8.15 18.19 0.51
C ASP A 336 8.23 18.96 -0.82
N LEU A 337 7.47 20.02 -1.00
CA LEU A 337 7.56 20.86 -2.19
C LEU A 337 8.88 21.65 -2.21
N ASP A 338 9.64 21.56 -3.30
CA ASP A 338 10.92 22.26 -3.49
C ASP A 338 10.81 23.78 -3.32
N ASN A 339 9.65 24.34 -3.66
CA ASN A 339 9.40 25.77 -3.54
C ASN A 339 8.11 26.05 -2.74
N PRO A 340 8.23 26.46 -1.48
CA PRO A 340 7.07 26.79 -0.64
C PRO A 340 6.14 27.88 -1.22
N LYS A 341 6.65 28.72 -2.13
CA LYS A 341 5.86 29.77 -2.78
C LYS A 341 4.82 29.21 -3.76
N TRP A 342 4.93 27.96 -4.16
CA TRP A 342 3.94 27.32 -5.02
C TRP A 342 2.62 27.05 -4.31
N MET A 343 2.65 26.94 -2.98
CA MET A 343 1.47 26.72 -2.15
C MET A 343 1.45 27.70 -0.97
N PRO A 344 1.18 29.01 -1.22
CA PRO A 344 1.16 30.02 -0.16
C PRO A 344 0.04 29.76 0.84
N ARG A 345 0.23 30.19 2.09
CA ARG A 345 -0.79 30.09 3.14
C ARG A 345 -2.13 30.68 2.68
N GLY A 346 -3.22 29.99 3.00
CA GLY A 346 -4.56 30.34 2.55
C GLY A 346 -4.95 29.71 1.19
N THR A 347 -4.06 28.99 0.50
CA THR A 347 -4.41 28.21 -0.71
C THR A 347 -5.29 27.00 -0.34
N ILE A 348 -4.93 26.27 0.71
CA ILE A 348 -5.73 25.16 1.25
C ILE A 348 -6.88 25.76 2.06
N LYS A 349 -8.09 25.36 1.73
CA LYS A 349 -9.32 25.80 2.42
C LYS A 349 -9.94 24.69 3.24
N ARG A 350 -9.96 23.48 2.69
CA ARG A 350 -10.63 22.34 3.30
C ARG A 350 -9.78 21.08 3.21
N LEU A 351 -10.10 20.14 4.07
CA LEU A 351 -9.64 18.76 4.03
C LEU A 351 -10.84 17.88 3.68
N ARG A 352 -10.71 17.08 2.61
CA ARG A 352 -11.64 15.98 2.30
C ARG A 352 -11.04 14.68 2.80
N VAL A 353 -11.86 13.89 3.48
CA VAL A 353 -11.49 12.56 3.97
C VAL A 353 -12.28 11.53 3.19
N LEU A 354 -11.57 10.64 2.51
CA LEU A 354 -12.13 9.53 1.75
C LEU A 354 -11.90 8.23 2.51
N GLU A 355 -12.87 7.33 2.47
CA GLU A 355 -12.70 5.95 2.89
C GLU A 355 -12.63 5.03 1.68
N GLY A 356 -11.76 4.01 1.72
CA GLY A 356 -11.73 2.94 0.74
C GLY A 356 -12.68 1.81 1.13
N CYS A 357 -13.36 1.24 0.14
CA CYS A 357 -14.36 0.18 0.32
C CYS A 357 -13.91 -1.11 -0.40
N PRO A 358 -13.07 -1.95 0.24
CA PRO A 358 -12.47 -3.11 -0.42
C PRO A 358 -13.46 -4.27 -0.68
N ASP A 359 -14.52 -4.37 0.11
CA ASP A 359 -15.36 -5.58 0.19
C ASP A 359 -16.45 -5.69 -0.88
N ILE A 360 -16.56 -4.72 -1.79
CA ILE A 360 -17.70 -4.64 -2.72
C ILE A 360 -17.52 -5.56 -3.93
N HIS A 361 -16.34 -6.11 -4.15
CA HIS A 361 -16.05 -6.99 -5.28
C HIS A 361 -16.52 -8.45 -5.14
N SER A 362 -16.90 -8.89 -3.94
CA SER A 362 -17.25 -10.30 -3.68
C SER A 362 -18.64 -10.76 -4.16
N SER A 363 -19.50 -9.86 -4.64
CA SER A 363 -20.88 -10.19 -5.02
C SER A 363 -21.35 -9.62 -6.37
N GLY A 364 -20.49 -9.58 -7.38
CA GLY A 364 -20.85 -9.07 -8.72
C GLY A 364 -20.57 -7.59 -8.86
N GLY A 365 -19.52 -7.10 -8.20
CA GLY A 365 -19.06 -5.73 -8.21
C GLY A 365 -18.90 -5.16 -9.62
N ALA A 366 -19.02 -3.88 -9.72
CA ALA A 366 -18.95 -3.08 -10.90
C ALA A 366 -17.84 -3.54 -11.82
N LYS A 367 -18.22 -4.17 -12.92
CA LYS A 367 -17.28 -4.53 -13.97
C LYS A 367 -16.85 -3.24 -14.64
N VAL A 368 -15.69 -2.74 -14.27
CA VAL A 368 -15.01 -1.73 -15.10
C VAL A 368 -15.04 -2.26 -16.54
N PRO A 369 -15.50 -1.48 -17.52
CA PRO A 369 -15.57 -1.93 -18.90
C PRO A 369 -14.24 -2.53 -19.35
N ALA A 370 -14.27 -3.70 -20.00
CA ALA A 370 -13.08 -4.43 -20.41
C ALA A 370 -12.09 -3.54 -21.17
N GLY A 371 -10.82 -3.59 -20.80
CA GLY A 371 -9.74 -2.82 -21.42
C GLY A 371 -9.46 -1.45 -20.79
N LEU A 372 -10.06 -1.12 -19.63
CA LEU A 372 -9.78 0.10 -18.88
C LEU A 372 -8.93 -0.14 -17.61
N CYS A 373 -8.74 -1.39 -17.21
CA CYS A 373 -7.78 -1.75 -16.14
C CYS A 373 -6.37 -1.82 -16.75
N ASP A 374 -5.66 -0.70 -16.73
CA ASP A 374 -4.27 -0.59 -17.18
C ASP A 374 -3.24 -0.85 -16.06
N GLY A 375 -3.71 -1.29 -14.88
CA GLY A 375 -2.88 -1.49 -13.69
C GLY A 375 -2.41 -0.20 -13.01
N ASN A 376 -2.72 0.96 -13.58
CA ASN A 376 -2.35 2.28 -13.06
C ASN A 376 -3.57 3.12 -12.64
N THR A 377 -4.77 2.65 -12.96
CA THR A 377 -6.02 3.33 -12.59
C THR A 377 -6.58 2.70 -11.31
N PRO A 378 -6.81 3.47 -10.25
CA PRO A 378 -7.42 2.97 -9.04
C PRO A 378 -8.82 2.39 -9.32
N VAL A 379 -9.10 1.19 -8.81
CA VAL A 379 -10.39 0.50 -9.02
C VAL A 379 -11.20 0.34 -7.74
N VAL A 380 -10.58 0.53 -6.58
CA VAL A 380 -11.28 0.46 -5.29
C VAL A 380 -12.23 1.65 -5.16
N GLN A 381 -13.45 1.33 -4.79
CA GLN A 381 -14.49 2.34 -4.57
C GLN A 381 -14.15 3.20 -3.37
N ARG A 382 -14.45 4.51 -3.50
CA ARG A 382 -14.22 5.53 -2.48
C ARG A 382 -15.53 6.19 -2.09
N ARG A 383 -15.67 6.49 -0.80
CA ARG A 383 -16.74 7.33 -0.26
C ARG A 383 -16.16 8.53 0.43
N ILE A 384 -16.81 9.68 0.32
CA ILE A 384 -16.48 10.85 1.11
C ILE A 384 -16.99 10.62 2.52
N LEU A 385 -16.08 10.44 3.46
CA LEU A 385 -16.36 10.31 4.88
C LEU A 385 -16.79 11.66 5.46
N GLY A 386 -16.18 12.75 5.00
CA GLY A 386 -16.53 14.12 5.33
C GLY A 386 -15.55 15.15 4.77
N GLU A 387 -15.93 16.41 4.88
CA GLU A 387 -15.07 17.56 4.61
C GLU A 387 -15.07 18.50 5.82
N ILE A 388 -13.92 19.07 6.16
CA ILE A 388 -13.75 20.04 7.24
C ILE A 388 -12.96 21.24 6.73
N ASP A 389 -13.15 22.40 7.35
CA ASP A 389 -12.27 23.54 7.13
C ASP A 389 -10.91 23.31 7.81
N VAL A 390 -9.84 23.75 7.16
CA VAL A 390 -8.50 23.79 7.73
C VAL A 390 -8.34 25.09 8.51
N GLU A 391 -7.81 25.01 9.73
CA GLU A 391 -7.60 26.17 10.58
C GLU A 391 -6.66 27.21 9.94
N SER A 392 -6.76 28.46 10.36
CA SER A 392 -5.97 29.56 9.77
C SER A 392 -4.45 29.40 9.95
N ASP A 393 -4.00 28.59 10.91
CA ASP A 393 -2.61 28.21 11.12
C ASP A 393 -2.18 26.97 10.32
N GLY A 394 -3.11 26.36 9.56
CA GLY A 394 -2.88 25.17 8.77
C GLY A 394 -3.15 23.86 9.51
N SER A 395 -3.60 23.91 10.75
CA SER A 395 -3.86 22.70 11.53
C SER A 395 -5.25 22.09 11.28
N PHE A 396 -5.41 20.80 11.56
CA PHE A 396 -6.70 20.11 11.64
C PHE A 396 -6.67 19.02 12.72
N ASN A 397 -7.85 18.60 13.20
CA ASN A 397 -8.02 17.54 14.22
C ASN A 397 -9.36 16.84 14.03
N ILE A 398 -9.34 15.58 13.64
CA ILE A 398 -10.51 14.79 13.27
C ILE A 398 -10.53 13.43 13.98
N GLU A 399 -11.73 12.91 14.23
CA GLU A 399 -11.98 11.51 14.56
C GLU A 399 -12.53 10.79 13.33
N ILE A 400 -11.99 9.61 13.06
CA ILE A 400 -12.33 8.75 11.92
C ILE A 400 -12.63 7.33 12.42
N PRO A 401 -13.43 6.53 11.70
CA PRO A 401 -13.60 5.12 12.01
C PRO A 401 -12.25 4.41 12.05
N ALA A 402 -11.97 3.72 13.15
CA ALA A 402 -10.74 2.97 13.32
C ALA A 402 -10.63 1.82 12.30
N ASN A 403 -9.39 1.38 12.01
CA ASN A 403 -9.12 0.23 11.15
C ASN A 403 -9.69 0.34 9.73
N THR A 404 -9.89 1.56 9.26
CA THR A 404 -10.46 1.89 7.96
C THR A 404 -9.39 2.52 7.08
N PRO A 405 -9.22 2.07 5.82
CA PRO A 405 -8.31 2.73 4.88
C PRO A 405 -8.83 4.13 4.54
N ILE A 406 -8.03 5.14 4.81
CA ILE A 406 -8.36 6.56 4.65
C ILE A 406 -7.39 7.20 3.66
N GLU A 407 -7.92 8.04 2.77
CA GLU A 407 -7.16 8.97 1.94
C GLU A 407 -7.53 10.40 2.32
N LEU A 408 -6.53 11.25 2.55
CA LEU A 408 -6.74 12.67 2.86
C LEU A 408 -6.44 13.51 1.62
N GLN A 409 -7.32 14.44 1.28
CA GLN A 409 -7.15 15.39 0.18
C GLN A 409 -7.25 16.81 0.71
N THR A 410 -6.18 17.61 0.55
CA THR A 410 -6.24 19.05 0.80
C THR A 410 -6.89 19.73 -0.40
N LEU A 411 -7.88 20.60 -0.16
CA LEU A 411 -8.70 21.23 -1.20
C LEU A 411 -8.49 22.75 -1.24
N ASP A 412 -8.54 23.31 -2.45
CA ASP A 412 -8.60 24.75 -2.66
C ASP A 412 -10.03 25.31 -2.54
N ALA A 413 -10.21 26.58 -2.92
CA ALA A 413 -11.50 27.26 -2.91
C ALA A 413 -12.52 26.67 -3.90
N ASP A 414 -12.07 26.07 -5.00
CA ASP A 414 -12.91 25.40 -5.99
C ASP A 414 -13.26 23.94 -5.61
N GLY A 415 -12.74 23.44 -4.47
CA GLY A 415 -12.95 22.08 -4.00
C GLY A 415 -12.11 21.03 -4.73
N MET A 416 -11.09 21.44 -5.46
CA MET A 416 -10.17 20.53 -6.17
C MET A 416 -9.02 20.12 -5.25
N ALA A 417 -8.63 18.85 -5.34
CA ALA A 417 -7.50 18.34 -4.59
C ALA A 417 -6.18 19.01 -5.01
N LEU A 418 -5.47 19.57 -4.04
CA LEU A 418 -4.12 20.11 -4.18
C LEU A 418 -3.08 19.01 -3.94
N ARG A 419 -3.26 18.26 -2.88
CA ARG A 419 -2.43 17.12 -2.51
C ARG A 419 -3.31 16.01 -1.94
N SER A 420 -2.85 14.77 -2.08
CA SER A 420 -3.48 13.60 -1.48
C SER A 420 -2.40 12.74 -0.83
N CYS A 421 -2.63 12.26 0.38
CA CYS A 421 -1.82 11.18 0.93
C CYS A 421 -2.29 9.84 0.36
N GLY A 422 -1.41 8.84 0.32
CA GLY A 422 -1.82 7.46 0.06
C GLY A 422 -2.67 6.90 1.22
N TRP A 423 -3.04 5.63 1.11
CA TRP A 423 -3.83 4.98 2.15
C TRP A 423 -3.12 4.98 3.50
N ILE A 424 -3.77 5.60 4.48
CA ILE A 424 -3.39 5.59 5.91
C ILE A 424 -4.57 5.07 6.73
N TRP A 425 -4.36 4.83 7.99
CA TRP A 425 -5.42 4.46 8.95
C TRP A 425 -5.05 4.95 10.34
N ALA A 426 -6.00 4.94 11.25
CA ALA A 426 -5.77 4.98 12.67
C ALA A 426 -6.33 3.71 13.33
N ARG A 427 -5.67 3.23 14.36
CA ARG A 427 -6.17 2.14 15.19
C ARG A 427 -7.20 2.66 16.19
N ASN A 428 -7.94 1.75 16.80
CA ASN A 428 -8.87 2.06 17.87
C ASN A 428 -8.20 2.85 18.99
N HIS A 429 -8.68 4.07 19.26
CA HIS A 429 -8.15 5.00 20.25
C HIS A 429 -6.76 5.60 19.94
N GLU A 430 -6.18 5.34 18.78
CA GLU A 430 -4.90 5.90 18.40
C GLU A 430 -4.98 7.41 18.16
N PRO A 431 -4.13 8.23 18.84
CA PRO A 431 -3.96 9.64 18.52
C PRO A 431 -2.81 9.82 17.51
N ARG A 432 -3.07 9.64 16.23
CA ARG A 432 -2.07 9.77 15.19
C ARG A 432 -1.85 11.22 14.77
N GLY A 433 -0.61 11.69 14.87
CA GLY A 433 -0.21 13.05 14.50
C GLY A 433 0.62 13.11 13.23
N CYS A 434 0.39 14.15 12.40
CA CYS A 434 1.22 14.53 11.28
C CYS A 434 1.83 15.92 11.56
N ILE A 435 3.11 16.11 11.25
CA ILE A 435 3.76 17.42 11.34
C ILE A 435 3.25 18.31 10.20
N GLY A 436 3.17 17.75 8.99
CA GLY A 436 2.74 18.40 7.77
C GLY A 436 2.06 17.46 6.78
N CYS A 437 1.76 17.98 5.59
CA CYS A 437 1.20 17.22 4.48
C CYS A 437 2.32 16.83 3.51
N HIS A 438 2.67 15.54 3.47
CA HIS A 438 3.81 14.99 2.72
C HIS A 438 5.18 15.55 3.16
N GLU A 439 5.35 15.75 4.43
CA GLU A 439 6.67 16.00 5.00
C GLU A 439 7.47 14.69 5.11
N ASP A 440 8.79 14.79 5.31
CA ASP A 440 9.69 13.63 5.25
C ASP A 440 9.78 12.82 6.57
N GLY A 441 9.00 13.17 7.59
CA GLY A 441 9.01 12.49 8.90
C GLY A 441 10.28 12.72 9.74
N GLU A 442 11.30 13.37 9.21
CA GLU A 442 12.55 13.71 9.92
C GLU A 442 12.56 15.15 10.47
N LEU A 443 11.50 15.92 10.18
CA LEU A 443 11.36 17.30 10.67
C LEU A 443 10.98 17.31 12.15
N THR A 444 11.60 18.21 12.89
CA THR A 444 11.19 18.51 14.26
C THR A 444 10.15 19.63 14.19
N PRO A 445 8.92 19.43 14.70
CA PRO A 445 7.91 20.48 14.69
C PRO A 445 8.32 21.64 15.61
N GLU A 446 7.85 22.83 15.27
CA GLU A 446 7.94 23.96 16.19
C GLU A 446 7.13 23.69 17.46
N ASN A 447 7.64 24.14 18.61
CA ASN A 447 6.94 23.99 19.90
C ASN A 447 5.81 25.04 20.03
N VAL A 448 4.77 24.88 19.20
CA VAL A 448 3.60 25.77 19.15
C VAL A 448 2.34 24.97 19.41
N LEU A 449 1.46 25.48 20.27
CA LEU A 449 0.13 24.94 20.45
C LEU A 449 -0.76 25.38 19.29
N VAL A 450 -1.04 24.47 18.36
CA VAL A 450 -1.84 24.76 17.16
C VAL A 450 -3.34 24.83 17.48
N LYS A 451 -4.10 25.61 16.71
CA LYS A 451 -5.51 25.88 16.97
C LYS A 451 -6.37 24.63 17.02
N ALA A 452 -6.20 23.72 16.07
CA ALA A 452 -7.05 22.54 15.96
C ALA A 452 -7.00 21.62 17.19
N VAL A 453 -5.89 21.57 17.95
CA VAL A 453 -5.79 20.74 19.16
C VAL A 453 -6.29 21.44 20.41
N THR A 454 -6.62 22.74 20.35
CA THR A 454 -7.27 23.48 21.45
C THR A 454 -8.78 23.25 21.54
N HIS A 455 -9.36 22.61 20.52
CA HIS A 455 -10.77 22.27 20.43
C HIS A 455 -10.96 20.75 20.38
N PRO A 456 -12.17 20.25 20.73
CA PRO A 456 -12.50 18.84 20.48
C PRO A 456 -12.31 18.49 19.01
N SER A 457 -11.89 17.25 18.73
CA SER A 457 -11.78 16.70 17.39
C SER A 457 -13.14 16.70 16.67
N ILE A 458 -13.14 16.97 15.37
CA ILE A 458 -14.34 16.92 14.54
C ILE A 458 -14.61 15.46 14.17
N LYS A 459 -15.79 14.94 14.53
CA LYS A 459 -16.17 13.56 14.24
C LYS A 459 -16.62 13.38 12.80
N LEU A 460 -15.96 12.49 12.07
CA LEU A 460 -16.31 12.08 10.72
C LEU A 460 -16.80 10.62 10.72
N ASN A 461 -17.91 10.38 11.39
CA ASN A 461 -18.46 9.04 11.62
C ASN A 461 -19.89 8.88 11.10
N LEU A 462 -20.26 9.59 10.03
CA LEU A 462 -21.54 9.39 9.37
C LEU A 462 -21.77 7.90 9.08
N PRO A 463 -22.99 7.40 9.27
CA PRO A 463 -23.36 6.05 8.85
C PRO A 463 -23.00 5.81 7.38
N ALA A 464 -22.57 4.60 7.05
CA ALA A 464 -22.05 4.26 5.72
C ALA A 464 -23.01 4.67 4.58
N GLU A 465 -24.30 4.56 4.83
CA GLU A 465 -25.38 4.92 3.91
C GLU A 465 -25.55 6.42 3.67
N GLN A 466 -25.01 7.26 4.55
CA GLN A 466 -25.04 8.72 4.41
C GLN A 466 -23.75 9.27 3.79
N ARG A 467 -22.75 8.42 3.59
CA ARG A 467 -21.46 8.82 2.98
C ARG A 467 -21.63 8.96 1.48
N ARG A 468 -21.21 10.12 0.97
CA ARG A 468 -21.36 10.44 -0.46
C ARG A 468 -20.37 9.63 -1.31
N THR A 469 -20.87 9.09 -2.40
CA THR A 469 -20.06 8.55 -3.51
C THR A 469 -20.49 9.22 -4.81
N VAL A 470 -19.63 9.28 -5.82
CA VAL A 470 -19.95 9.83 -7.14
C VAL A 470 -19.72 8.75 -8.19
N ASP A 471 -20.75 8.51 -8.95
CA ASP A 471 -20.89 7.44 -9.93
C ASP A 471 -21.01 8.02 -11.34
N PHE A 472 -20.28 7.43 -12.31
CA PHE A 472 -20.34 7.93 -13.67
C PHE A 472 -21.76 7.88 -14.25
N ARG A 473 -22.43 6.74 -14.13
CA ARG A 473 -23.75 6.53 -14.76
C ARG A 473 -24.85 7.37 -14.10
N ARG A 474 -24.86 7.40 -12.78
CA ARG A 474 -25.91 8.05 -11.99
C ARG A 474 -25.73 9.56 -11.88
N ASP A 475 -24.48 10.02 -11.64
CA ASP A 475 -24.22 11.40 -11.25
C ASP A 475 -23.60 12.24 -12.39
N VAL A 476 -22.70 11.66 -13.19
CA VAL A 476 -21.94 12.37 -14.23
C VAL A 476 -22.67 12.32 -15.59
N MET A 477 -23.10 11.15 -15.99
CA MET A 477 -23.72 10.96 -17.31
C MET A 477 -24.97 11.84 -17.53
N PRO A 478 -25.89 12.03 -16.56
CA PRO A 478 -27.02 12.94 -16.72
C PRO A 478 -26.61 14.40 -17.00
N ILE A 479 -25.49 14.85 -16.39
CA ILE A 479 -24.96 16.20 -16.65
C ILE A 479 -24.41 16.28 -18.08
N ILE A 480 -23.66 15.26 -18.55
CA ILE A 480 -23.14 15.17 -19.91
C ILE A 480 -24.29 15.24 -20.91
N LEU A 481 -25.33 14.43 -20.74
CA LEU A 481 -26.51 14.43 -21.62
C LEU A 481 -27.23 15.77 -21.64
N LYS A 482 -27.37 16.43 -20.49
CA LYS A 482 -28.07 17.71 -20.38
C LYS A 482 -27.26 18.87 -20.95
N LYS A 483 -25.94 18.90 -20.74
CA LYS A 483 -25.10 20.07 -20.96
C LYS A 483 -24.17 19.98 -22.18
N CYS A 484 -23.76 18.78 -22.58
CA CYS A 484 -22.70 18.58 -23.57
C CYS A 484 -23.21 18.02 -24.93
N ILE A 485 -24.26 17.19 -24.93
CA ILE A 485 -24.73 16.47 -26.11
C ILE A 485 -25.04 17.36 -27.30
N GLN A 486 -25.66 18.53 -27.10
CA GLN A 486 -26.11 19.40 -28.18
C GLN A 486 -24.97 19.91 -29.10
N CYS A 487 -23.74 19.96 -28.59
CA CYS A 487 -22.56 20.34 -29.38
C CYS A 487 -21.75 19.11 -29.79
N HIS A 488 -21.80 18.05 -28.98
CA HIS A 488 -20.96 16.86 -29.14
C HIS A 488 -21.65 15.67 -29.81
N ASN A 489 -22.90 15.84 -30.31
CA ASN A 489 -23.60 14.81 -31.14
C ASN A 489 -23.23 14.87 -32.62
N LYS A 490 -22.51 15.90 -33.08
CA LYS A 490 -22.14 16.08 -34.48
C LYS A 490 -21.06 15.11 -34.91
N ALA A 491 -21.13 14.66 -36.20
CA ALA A 491 -20.23 13.65 -36.75
C ALA A 491 -18.74 14.10 -36.78
N ASP A 492 -18.48 15.38 -36.82
CA ASP A 492 -17.14 16.02 -36.85
C ASP A 492 -16.61 16.37 -35.48
N SER A 493 -17.37 16.09 -34.42
CA SER A 493 -16.91 16.35 -33.04
C SER A 493 -15.74 15.44 -32.65
N THR A 494 -14.67 16.00 -32.13
CA THR A 494 -13.51 15.23 -31.59
C THR A 494 -13.87 14.36 -30.39
N PHE A 495 -14.86 14.79 -29.62
CA PHE A 495 -15.50 14.03 -28.57
C PHE A 495 -16.97 13.88 -28.90
N ARG A 496 -17.37 12.69 -29.36
CA ARG A 496 -18.74 12.44 -29.85
C ARG A 496 -19.57 11.73 -28.80
N ILE A 497 -20.79 12.23 -28.59
CA ILE A 497 -21.86 11.62 -27.79
C ILE A 497 -22.97 11.23 -28.76
N ALA A 498 -23.37 9.95 -28.83
CA ALA A 498 -24.46 9.52 -29.67
C ALA A 498 -25.80 10.09 -29.17
N ASP A 499 -26.71 10.43 -30.12
CA ASP A 499 -28.01 11.04 -29.77
C ASP A 499 -28.92 10.12 -28.94
N ASP A 500 -28.70 8.81 -29.08
CA ASP A 500 -29.49 7.79 -28.42
C ASP A 500 -28.69 6.99 -27.38
N SER A 501 -27.83 7.67 -26.60
CA SER A 501 -27.01 7.06 -25.55
C SER A 501 -27.85 6.49 -24.41
N SER A 502 -28.79 5.58 -24.77
CA SER A 502 -29.77 4.98 -23.83
C SER A 502 -29.33 3.60 -23.34
N THR A 503 -28.37 2.96 -24.01
CA THR A 503 -27.88 1.64 -23.61
C THR A 503 -26.62 1.72 -22.74
N ASP A 504 -26.40 0.71 -21.89
CA ASP A 504 -25.15 0.60 -21.11
C ASP A 504 -23.90 0.57 -22.01
N ALA A 505 -24.01 0.05 -23.24
CA ALA A 505 -22.91 0.03 -24.19
C ALA A 505 -22.53 1.44 -24.67
N ASP A 506 -23.52 2.31 -24.94
CA ASP A 506 -23.27 3.69 -25.36
C ASP A 506 -22.64 4.51 -24.22
N VAL A 507 -23.17 4.34 -23.02
CA VAL A 507 -22.63 4.97 -21.81
C VAL A 507 -21.18 4.52 -21.55
N ALA A 508 -20.88 3.21 -21.75
CA ALA A 508 -19.53 2.67 -21.64
C ALA A 508 -18.58 3.23 -22.72
N ALA A 509 -19.08 3.46 -23.93
CA ALA A 509 -18.28 4.07 -25.01
C ALA A 509 -17.91 5.53 -24.67
N ILE A 510 -18.85 6.31 -24.13
CA ILE A 510 -18.59 7.70 -23.69
C ILE A 510 -17.54 7.69 -22.56
N TYR A 511 -17.73 6.85 -21.56
CA TYR A 511 -16.78 6.69 -20.46
C TYR A 511 -15.37 6.34 -20.97
N LYS A 512 -15.27 5.36 -21.87
CA LYS A 512 -14.00 4.96 -22.49
C LYS A 512 -13.36 6.11 -23.26
N ASN A 513 -14.13 6.88 -24.01
CA ASN A 513 -13.62 8.03 -24.78
C ASN A 513 -13.06 9.15 -23.89
N LEU A 514 -13.55 9.27 -22.65
CA LEU A 514 -13.00 10.22 -21.68
C LEU A 514 -11.65 9.76 -21.12
N LEU A 515 -11.48 8.46 -20.90
CA LEU A 515 -10.32 7.87 -20.21
C LEU A 515 -9.17 7.46 -21.12
N VAL A 516 -9.45 7.14 -22.38
CA VAL A 516 -8.46 6.63 -23.34
C VAL A 516 -8.12 7.73 -24.34
N ALA A 517 -6.84 7.91 -24.63
CA ALA A 517 -6.42 8.79 -25.70
C ALA A 517 -6.99 8.30 -27.04
N GLY A 518 -7.41 9.22 -27.92
CA GLY A 518 -7.87 8.87 -29.26
C GLY A 518 -6.79 8.14 -30.06
N SER A 519 -7.20 7.50 -31.16
CA SER A 519 -6.32 6.68 -32.01
C SER A 519 -5.36 7.48 -32.89
N ARG A 520 -5.43 8.82 -32.89
CA ARG A 520 -4.58 9.68 -33.73
C ARG A 520 -3.31 10.06 -32.99
N PRO A 521 -2.15 10.17 -33.68
CA PRO A 521 -0.95 10.71 -33.07
C PRO A 521 -1.19 12.10 -32.47
N GLY A 522 -0.93 12.26 -31.18
CA GLY A 522 -1.14 13.52 -30.46
C GLY A 522 -2.49 13.65 -29.72
N ASP A 523 -3.40 12.69 -29.86
CA ASP A 523 -4.62 12.65 -29.06
C ASP A 523 -4.30 12.45 -27.59
N LYS A 524 -4.90 13.30 -26.74
CA LYS A 524 -4.71 13.26 -25.29
C LYS A 524 -5.94 12.70 -24.60
N LYS A 525 -5.78 12.12 -23.43
CA LYS A 525 -6.89 11.77 -22.54
C LYS A 525 -7.64 13.04 -22.12
N TYR A 526 -8.95 12.97 -21.99
CA TYR A 526 -9.75 14.08 -21.44
C TYR A 526 -9.74 14.11 -19.92
N ILE A 527 -9.60 12.96 -19.28
CA ILE A 527 -9.50 12.83 -17.84
C ILE A 527 -8.35 11.90 -17.43
N TYR A 528 -7.79 12.22 -16.30
CA TYR A 528 -6.79 11.43 -15.60
C TYR A 528 -7.37 11.04 -14.22
N PRO A 529 -7.75 9.77 -14.02
CA PRO A 529 -8.32 9.31 -12.75
C PRO A 529 -7.47 9.73 -11.54
N GLY A 530 -8.13 10.21 -10.48
CA GLY A 530 -7.48 10.75 -9.29
C GLY A 530 -6.86 12.13 -9.45
N ARG A 531 -7.02 12.82 -10.61
CA ARG A 531 -6.28 14.05 -10.93
C ARG A 531 -7.15 15.06 -11.70
N ALA A 532 -8.20 15.56 -11.05
CA ALA A 532 -9.11 16.52 -11.67
C ALA A 532 -8.37 17.74 -12.22
N ARG A 533 -7.41 18.32 -11.47
CA ARG A 533 -6.68 19.54 -11.85
C ARG A 533 -5.93 19.45 -13.16
N THR A 534 -5.34 18.31 -13.48
CA THR A 534 -4.56 18.11 -14.70
C THR A 534 -5.38 17.49 -15.83
N SER A 535 -6.67 17.30 -15.61
CA SER A 535 -7.61 16.76 -16.59
C SER A 535 -8.13 17.84 -17.54
N PRO A 536 -7.91 17.72 -18.87
CA PRO A 536 -8.38 18.71 -19.86
C PRO A 536 -9.87 18.99 -19.78
N LEU A 537 -10.71 18.00 -19.48
CA LEU A 537 -12.14 18.19 -19.27
C LEU A 537 -12.41 19.26 -18.20
N ILE A 538 -11.71 19.22 -17.08
CA ILE A 538 -11.85 20.19 -15.98
C ILE A 538 -11.38 21.59 -16.42
N TRP A 539 -10.30 21.68 -17.21
CA TRP A 539 -9.86 22.97 -17.74
C TRP A 539 -10.95 23.63 -18.59
N HIS A 540 -11.62 22.85 -19.44
CA HIS A 540 -12.74 23.35 -20.24
C HIS A 540 -13.95 23.72 -19.38
N ILE A 541 -14.30 22.90 -18.37
CA ILE A 541 -15.41 23.19 -17.45
C ILE A 541 -15.18 24.50 -16.67
N PHE A 542 -13.92 24.81 -16.33
CA PHE A 542 -13.56 26.03 -15.58
C PHE A 542 -13.09 27.18 -16.49
N GLY A 543 -12.89 26.95 -17.78
CA GLY A 543 -12.41 27.96 -18.75
C GLY A 543 -10.96 28.43 -18.49
N ARG A 544 -10.18 27.64 -17.76
CA ARG A 544 -8.79 27.91 -17.42
C ARG A 544 -8.03 26.62 -17.16
N ASN A 545 -6.71 26.65 -17.33
CA ASN A 545 -5.85 25.59 -16.85
C ASN A 545 -5.86 25.58 -15.31
N THR A 546 -6.23 24.47 -14.71
CA THR A 546 -6.34 24.31 -13.25
C THR A 546 -5.14 23.58 -12.64
N SER A 547 -4.14 23.20 -13.46
CA SER A 547 -2.91 22.56 -13.00
C SER A 547 -2.18 23.41 -11.97
N ARG A 548 -1.47 22.73 -11.07
CA ARG A 548 -0.69 23.39 -10.01
C ARG A 548 0.63 23.93 -10.60
N PRO A 549 1.28 24.89 -9.96
CA PRO A 549 2.55 25.45 -10.44
C PRO A 549 3.68 24.45 -10.62
N TRP A 550 3.59 23.29 -9.98
CA TRP A 550 4.58 22.19 -10.08
C TRP A 550 4.16 21.03 -10.99
N ASP A 551 3.00 21.14 -11.64
CA ASP A 551 2.57 20.14 -12.63
C ASP A 551 3.20 20.46 -13.99
N ASP A 552 3.68 19.45 -14.72
CA ASP A 552 4.23 19.58 -16.08
C ASP A 552 3.23 20.16 -17.08
N THR A 553 1.93 20.00 -16.78
CA THR A 553 0.82 20.54 -17.58
C THR A 553 0.46 21.98 -17.23
N PHE A 554 1.17 22.60 -16.27
CA PHE A 554 0.89 23.99 -15.87
C PHE A 554 1.09 24.96 -17.04
N SER A 555 0.08 25.78 -17.30
CA SER A 555 0.11 26.79 -18.37
C SER A 555 -0.84 27.93 -18.03
N GLN A 556 -0.42 29.16 -18.35
CA GLN A 556 -1.26 30.34 -18.23
C GLN A 556 -2.07 30.63 -19.51
N GLN A 557 -2.03 29.72 -20.50
CA GLN A 557 -2.81 29.87 -21.73
C GLN A 557 -4.31 29.82 -21.44
N ARG A 558 -5.05 30.62 -22.17
CA ARG A 558 -6.52 30.64 -22.10
C ARG A 558 -7.08 29.32 -22.62
N VAL A 559 -7.98 28.73 -21.86
CA VAL A 559 -8.73 27.52 -22.23
C VAL A 559 -10.17 27.92 -22.58
N LEU A 560 -10.72 27.33 -23.64
CA LEU A 560 -12.10 27.57 -24.05
C LEU A 560 -13.06 27.01 -23.00
N LEU A 561 -13.96 27.85 -22.49
CA LEU A 561 -15.02 27.43 -21.56
C LEU A 561 -16.04 26.55 -22.31
N MET A 562 -16.32 25.37 -21.77
CA MET A 562 -17.33 24.44 -22.28
C MET A 562 -18.27 23.97 -21.14
N PRO A 563 -19.59 23.99 -21.33
CA PRO A 563 -20.30 24.67 -22.40
C PRO A 563 -20.14 26.19 -22.33
N PRO A 564 -20.32 26.89 -23.46
CA PRO A 564 -20.30 28.37 -23.46
C PRO A 564 -21.31 28.94 -22.48
N ALA A 565 -21.00 30.12 -21.92
CA ALA A 565 -21.76 30.74 -20.82
C ALA A 565 -23.24 31.07 -21.14
N GLU A 566 -23.61 31.18 -22.42
CA GLU A 566 -24.96 31.51 -22.85
C GLU A 566 -25.95 30.35 -22.62
N GLY A 567 -26.61 30.38 -21.47
CA GLY A 567 -27.76 29.51 -21.13
C GLY A 567 -27.45 28.06 -20.72
N ARG A 568 -26.19 27.62 -20.72
CA ARG A 568 -25.80 26.22 -20.48
C ARG A 568 -24.64 26.02 -19.51
N ALA A 569 -24.14 27.05 -18.88
CA ALA A 569 -23.07 26.93 -17.91
C ALA A 569 -23.39 25.87 -16.86
N LEU A 570 -22.39 25.09 -16.45
CA LEU A 570 -22.52 24.18 -15.32
C LEU A 570 -22.72 24.98 -14.03
N THR A 571 -23.63 24.49 -13.19
CA THR A 571 -23.78 25.03 -11.83
C THR A 571 -22.56 24.69 -10.99
N PRO A 572 -22.33 25.36 -9.85
CA PRO A 572 -21.27 24.99 -8.91
C PRO A 572 -21.33 23.50 -8.50
N ASP A 573 -22.52 22.96 -8.25
CA ASP A 573 -22.71 21.56 -7.86
C ASP A 573 -22.41 20.59 -9.01
N GLU A 574 -22.81 20.92 -10.26
CA GLU A 574 -22.45 20.13 -11.43
C GLU A 574 -20.92 20.10 -11.64
N LYS A 575 -20.23 21.24 -11.47
CA LYS A 575 -18.76 21.30 -11.51
C LYS A 575 -18.12 20.47 -10.40
N ARG A 576 -18.64 20.59 -9.19
CA ARG A 576 -18.20 19.82 -8.03
C ARG A 576 -18.33 18.31 -8.28
N THR A 577 -19.43 17.86 -8.91
CA THR A 577 -19.64 16.45 -9.25
C THR A 577 -18.54 15.91 -10.17
N PHE A 578 -18.15 16.65 -11.21
CA PHE A 578 -17.03 16.25 -12.07
C PHE A 578 -15.70 16.21 -11.33
N VAL A 579 -15.42 17.20 -10.51
CA VAL A 579 -14.18 17.28 -9.73
C VAL A 579 -14.09 16.09 -8.76
N GLU A 580 -15.13 15.86 -7.97
CA GLU A 580 -15.17 14.75 -7.00
C GLU A 580 -15.08 13.40 -7.69
N TRP A 581 -15.82 13.20 -8.79
CA TRP A 581 -15.75 11.97 -9.55
C TRP A 581 -14.33 11.64 -10.01
N ILE A 582 -13.64 12.62 -10.60
CA ILE A 582 -12.28 12.42 -11.09
C ILE A 582 -11.29 12.25 -9.93
N ASP A 583 -11.35 13.09 -8.90
CA ASP A 583 -10.45 13.03 -7.74
C ASP A 583 -10.62 11.72 -6.93
N MET A 584 -11.80 11.09 -6.97
CA MET A 584 -12.04 9.77 -6.39
C MET A 584 -11.66 8.60 -7.29
N GLY A 585 -11.02 8.83 -8.44
CA GLY A 585 -10.54 7.77 -9.35
C GLY A 585 -11.36 7.59 -10.61
N ALA A 586 -12.33 8.44 -10.89
CA ALA A 586 -13.21 8.40 -12.08
C ALA A 586 -13.92 7.05 -12.26
N LEU A 587 -14.45 6.48 -11.19
CA LEU A 587 -15.01 5.14 -11.17
C LEU A 587 -16.29 5.04 -12.04
N TRP A 588 -16.45 3.87 -12.68
CA TRP A 588 -17.61 3.55 -13.51
C TRP A 588 -18.88 3.44 -12.71
N ASP A 589 -18.82 2.62 -11.63
CA ASP A 589 -19.91 2.42 -10.70
C ASP A 589 -19.53 2.91 -9.30
N GLY A 590 -20.47 3.53 -8.63
CA GLY A 590 -20.40 3.77 -7.20
C GLY A 590 -20.69 2.50 -6.39
N ILE A 591 -20.89 2.66 -5.10
CA ILE A 591 -21.24 1.55 -4.22
C ILE A 591 -22.65 1.05 -4.60
N PRO A 592 -22.86 -0.28 -4.78
CA PRO A 592 -24.15 -0.84 -5.16
C PRO A 592 -25.29 -0.40 -4.24
N ASP A 593 -26.44 -0.15 -4.81
CA ASP A 593 -27.65 0.22 -4.06
C ASP A 593 -28.00 -0.84 -3.01
N LYS A 594 -28.52 -0.39 -1.87
CA LYS A 594 -28.93 -1.22 -0.73
C LYS A 594 -29.92 -2.33 -1.10
N ASP A 595 -30.76 -2.13 -2.11
CA ASP A 595 -31.79 -3.07 -2.54
C ASP A 595 -31.22 -4.41 -3.03
N ASN A 596 -29.98 -4.42 -3.53
CA ASN A 596 -29.28 -5.64 -3.93
C ASN A 596 -28.54 -6.35 -2.78
N LEU A 597 -28.33 -5.70 -1.64
CA LEU A 597 -27.72 -6.30 -0.46
C LEU A 597 -28.75 -6.95 0.46
N GLN A 598 -29.97 -6.40 0.55
CA GLN A 598 -31.06 -6.96 1.37
C GLN A 598 -31.69 -8.22 0.75
N SER A 599 -31.74 -8.34 -0.57
CA SER A 599 -32.31 -9.52 -1.24
C SER A 599 -31.48 -10.81 -1.11
N LYS A 600 -30.25 -10.74 -0.61
CA LYS A 600 -29.38 -11.91 -0.37
C LYS A 600 -29.24 -12.28 1.11
N GLY A 601 -29.68 -11.42 2.03
CA GLY A 601 -29.64 -11.67 3.49
C GLY A 601 -30.79 -12.53 4.02
N ASP A 602 -31.91 -12.58 3.32
CA ASP A 602 -33.14 -13.26 3.80
C ASP A 602 -33.26 -14.76 3.43
N ASN A 603 -32.29 -15.33 2.69
CA ASN A 603 -32.34 -16.76 2.33
C ASN A 603 -31.41 -17.67 3.16
N GLY A 604 -30.92 -17.21 4.32
CA GLY A 604 -30.03 -17.96 5.22
C GLY A 604 -30.57 -18.26 6.60
N GLY A 605 -31.89 -18.16 6.83
CA GLY A 605 -32.49 -18.43 8.12
C GLY A 605 -33.42 -19.63 8.09
N SER A 606 -32.94 -20.79 8.46
CA SER A 606 -33.58 -21.89 9.18
C SER A 606 -33.00 -23.26 8.75
N ASN A 607 -32.16 -23.78 9.61
CA ASN A 607 -32.33 -25.10 10.19
C ASN A 607 -31.11 -25.46 11.06
N ARG A 608 -31.43 -25.50 12.38
CA ARG A 608 -30.84 -26.27 13.49
C ARG A 608 -29.33 -26.33 13.63
#